data_5bd6800b05122925227f3b596ba34094
#
_entry.id   5bd6800b05122925227f3b596ba34094
#
_cell.length_a   1.000
_cell.length_b   1.000
_cell.length_c   1.000
_cell.angle_alpha   90.00
_cell.angle_beta   90.00
_cell.angle_gamma   90.00
#
_symmetry.space_group_name_H-M   'P 1'
#
loop_
_entity.id
_entity.type
_entity.pdbx_description
1 polymer ?
#
loop_
_entity_poly.entity_id
_entity_poly.type
_entity_poly.pdbx_seq_one_letter_code
_entity_poly.pdbx_strand_id
1 'polypeptide(L)'
;QVTSREGNAGLNKLLEKTRGVNVVSPTWFALTDNEGNYSSLADQDYVKAAHDKGIQVWALLDNFSGDVQSEKLLASTSTRKKLIDSLMADVEKYDLDGLNMDFEGLKQEAGVHYVQFLRELSIPCRQKGIVLSVDNTVPAEFNKFYDRKEQGIVADYVVIMGYDEHYNGGAPGSVASLGYVRDGIENTLKLVPREKVILGVPFSTRVWTETDEGVKSSALGIEEAKAWIEANQVDLYWQKELGQYYGELPLENGIKMVWMEDEESLKLKMNLARENDLAGVACWKLGLEDEEAWTAIGWD
;
A
#
# COMPACT_ATOMS: atom_id res chain seq x y z
N GLN A 1 -0.40 -9.29 -2.46
CA GLN A 1 -1.19 -9.72 -1.28
C GLN A 1 -1.13 -11.24 -1.15
N VAL A 2 -0.82 -11.73 0.05
CA VAL A 2 -0.85 -13.16 0.39
C VAL A 2 -2.08 -13.40 1.26
N THR A 3 -3.01 -14.19 0.79
CA THR A 3 -4.30 -14.44 1.47
C THR A 3 -4.42 -15.86 2.04
N SER A 4 -3.47 -16.74 1.71
CA SER A 4 -3.37 -18.09 2.25
C SER A 4 -1.91 -18.56 2.22
N ARG A 5 -1.62 -19.67 2.89
CA ARG A 5 -0.27 -20.27 2.86
C ARG A 5 0.14 -20.73 1.46
N GLU A 6 -0.80 -21.25 0.69
CA GLU A 6 -0.59 -21.67 -0.69
C GLU A 6 -0.24 -20.47 -1.61
N GLY A 7 -0.72 -19.26 -1.27
CA GLY A 7 -0.40 -18.03 -1.98
C GLY A 7 1.09 -17.69 -1.98
N ASN A 8 1.85 -18.16 -0.98
CA ASN A 8 3.29 -17.96 -0.91
C ASN A 8 4.05 -18.63 -2.09
N ALA A 9 3.57 -19.75 -2.59
CA ALA A 9 4.20 -20.46 -3.69
C ALA A 9 4.18 -19.67 -5.03
N GLY A 10 3.34 -18.64 -5.14
CA GLY A 10 3.19 -17.83 -6.35
C GLY A 10 4.33 -16.81 -6.59
N LEU A 11 5.19 -16.53 -5.60
CA LEU A 11 6.19 -15.47 -5.68
C LEU A 11 7.08 -15.59 -6.92
N ASN A 12 7.68 -16.74 -7.17
CA ASN A 12 8.60 -16.92 -8.28
C ASN A 12 7.96 -16.58 -9.63
N LYS A 13 6.71 -17.04 -9.84
CA LYS A 13 5.96 -16.76 -11.07
C LYS A 13 5.65 -15.26 -11.23
N LEU A 14 5.33 -14.59 -10.14
CA LEU A 14 5.10 -13.14 -10.15
C LEU A 14 6.39 -12.39 -10.47
N LEU A 15 7.50 -12.76 -9.86
CA LEU A 15 8.80 -12.11 -10.06
C LEU A 15 9.39 -12.33 -11.47
N GLU A 16 8.95 -13.32 -12.24
CA GLU A 16 9.40 -13.51 -13.63
C GLU A 16 9.03 -12.33 -14.53
N LYS A 17 7.94 -11.64 -14.23
CA LYS A 17 7.42 -10.51 -15.00
C LYS A 17 7.88 -9.16 -14.47
N THR A 18 8.51 -9.10 -13.29
CA THR A 18 8.90 -7.84 -12.64
C THR A 18 10.26 -7.33 -13.10
N ARG A 19 10.47 -6.02 -12.95
CA ARG A 19 11.76 -5.36 -13.19
C ARG A 19 12.07 -4.41 -12.04
N GLY A 20 13.32 -4.41 -11.54
CA GLY A 20 13.78 -3.45 -10.53
C GLY A 20 13.19 -3.66 -9.11
N VAL A 21 12.48 -4.76 -8.87
CA VAL A 21 11.96 -5.06 -7.53
C VAL A 21 13.12 -5.47 -6.62
N ASN A 22 13.32 -4.73 -5.53
CA ASN A 22 14.35 -4.99 -4.52
C ASN A 22 13.78 -5.31 -3.14
N VAL A 23 12.48 -5.09 -2.94
CA VAL A 23 11.76 -5.42 -1.70
C VAL A 23 10.40 -6.01 -2.06
N VAL A 24 9.99 -7.02 -1.32
CA VAL A 24 8.60 -7.51 -1.28
C VAL A 24 8.06 -7.37 0.13
N SER A 25 6.81 -6.89 0.24
CA SER A 25 6.13 -6.74 1.53
C SER A 25 4.86 -7.61 1.54
N PRO A 26 4.99 -8.91 1.89
CA PRO A 26 3.85 -9.81 1.94
C PRO A 26 2.93 -9.48 3.13
N THR A 27 1.62 -9.53 2.90
CA THR A 27 0.58 -9.33 3.93
C THR A 27 0.47 -10.57 4.82
N TRP A 28 1.46 -10.79 5.68
CA TRP A 28 1.60 -12.04 6.42
C TRP A 28 1.03 -12.02 7.83
N PHE A 29 1.08 -10.87 8.47
CA PHE A 29 0.66 -10.73 9.86
C PHE A 29 -0.63 -9.94 9.93
N ALA A 30 -1.66 -10.48 10.59
CA ALA A 30 -2.92 -9.79 10.83
C ALA A 30 -3.27 -9.89 12.31
N LEU A 31 -3.44 -8.76 12.99
CA LEU A 31 -3.88 -8.73 14.38
C LEU A 31 -5.21 -9.49 14.51
N THR A 32 -5.36 -10.28 15.59
CA THR A 32 -6.55 -11.13 15.79
C THR A 32 -7.38 -10.74 17.00
N ASP A 33 -6.79 -9.99 17.94
CA ASP A 33 -7.45 -9.60 19.19
C ASP A 33 -6.84 -8.32 19.80
N ASN A 34 -7.32 -7.94 20.98
CA ASN A 34 -6.84 -6.77 21.72
C ASN A 34 -5.69 -7.09 22.71
N GLU A 35 -5.16 -8.31 22.68
CA GLU A 35 -4.11 -8.78 23.57
C GLU A 35 -2.73 -8.84 22.89
N GLY A 36 -2.64 -8.38 21.64
CA GLY A 36 -1.40 -8.36 20.85
C GLY A 36 -1.05 -9.69 20.20
N ASN A 37 -2.05 -10.55 19.98
CA ASN A 37 -1.90 -11.73 19.16
C ASN A 37 -2.17 -11.39 17.69
N TYR A 38 -1.52 -12.12 16.80
CA TYR A 38 -1.74 -12.02 15.34
C TYR A 38 -1.68 -13.41 14.69
N SER A 39 -2.36 -13.56 13.57
CA SER A 39 -2.19 -14.70 12.68
C SER A 39 -0.98 -14.49 11.79
N SER A 40 -0.33 -15.57 11.36
CA SER A 40 0.85 -15.52 10.53
C SER A 40 0.73 -16.46 9.33
N LEU A 41 1.01 -15.92 8.14
CA LEU A 41 1.20 -16.66 6.89
C LEU A 41 2.68 -16.74 6.48
N ALA A 42 3.59 -16.31 7.35
CA ALA A 42 5.03 -16.28 7.06
C ALA A 42 5.56 -17.66 6.66
N ASP A 43 6.44 -17.66 5.66
CA ASP A 43 6.91 -18.86 4.98
C ASP A 43 8.40 -18.76 4.68
N GLN A 44 9.17 -19.76 5.13
CA GLN A 44 10.63 -19.79 4.98
C GLN A 44 11.07 -19.97 3.52
N ASP A 45 10.30 -20.75 2.73
CA ASP A 45 10.65 -20.99 1.34
C ASP A 45 10.42 -19.74 0.49
N TYR A 46 9.39 -18.92 0.85
CA TYR A 46 9.18 -17.62 0.24
C TYR A 46 10.36 -16.68 0.50
N VAL A 47 10.81 -16.57 1.76
CA VAL A 47 11.95 -15.71 2.13
C VAL A 47 13.19 -16.16 1.39
N LYS A 48 13.47 -17.47 1.39
CA LYS A 48 14.60 -18.02 0.64
C LYS A 48 14.52 -17.70 -0.85
N ALA A 49 13.35 -17.86 -1.47
CA ALA A 49 13.17 -17.58 -2.90
C ALA A 49 13.37 -16.07 -3.24
N ALA A 50 13.01 -15.16 -2.33
CA ALA A 50 13.29 -13.73 -2.47
C ALA A 50 14.79 -13.45 -2.32
N HIS A 51 15.42 -13.96 -1.27
CA HIS A 51 16.87 -13.80 -1.00
C HIS A 51 17.75 -14.38 -2.11
N ASP A 52 17.39 -15.54 -2.68
CA ASP A 52 18.09 -16.12 -3.83
C ASP A 52 18.12 -15.19 -5.06
N LYS A 53 17.22 -14.20 -5.10
CA LYS A 53 17.15 -13.15 -6.14
C LYS A 53 17.68 -11.79 -5.67
N GLY A 54 18.22 -11.69 -4.46
CA GLY A 54 18.69 -10.43 -3.86
C GLY A 54 17.55 -9.48 -3.44
N ILE A 55 16.35 -10.01 -3.22
CA ILE A 55 15.16 -9.24 -2.84
C ILE A 55 14.93 -9.36 -1.34
N GLN A 56 14.79 -8.23 -0.65
CA GLN A 56 14.44 -8.17 0.76
C GLN A 56 12.97 -8.51 1.02
N VAL A 57 12.69 -9.02 2.21
CA VAL A 57 11.31 -9.34 2.66
C VAL A 57 10.98 -8.51 3.90
N TRP A 58 10.07 -7.55 3.74
CA TRP A 58 9.53 -6.73 4.82
C TRP A 58 8.10 -7.18 5.12
N ALA A 59 7.93 -8.05 6.11
CA ALA A 59 6.62 -8.62 6.42
C ALA A 59 5.64 -7.55 6.93
N LEU A 60 4.45 -7.47 6.32
CA LEU A 60 3.43 -6.50 6.68
C LEU A 60 2.58 -7.03 7.83
N LEU A 61 2.31 -6.15 8.80
CA LEU A 61 1.34 -6.32 9.88
C LEU A 61 0.18 -5.34 9.70
N ASP A 62 -1.05 -5.86 9.66
CA ASP A 62 -2.28 -5.07 9.59
C ASP A 62 -3.17 -5.21 10.83
N ASN A 63 -4.16 -4.29 10.93
CA ASN A 63 -5.17 -4.25 11.98
C ASN A 63 -6.61 -4.43 11.45
N PHE A 64 -6.80 -5.10 10.32
CA PHE A 64 -8.08 -5.13 9.61
C PHE A 64 -9.13 -6.07 10.19
N SER A 65 -8.79 -6.92 11.15
CA SER A 65 -9.77 -7.80 11.81
C SER A 65 -10.82 -6.98 12.56
N GLY A 66 -12.10 -7.27 12.31
CA GLY A 66 -13.21 -6.61 13.00
C GLY A 66 -13.25 -6.77 14.54
N ASP A 67 -12.50 -7.72 15.06
CA ASP A 67 -12.41 -7.98 16.52
C ASP A 67 -11.32 -7.12 17.19
N VAL A 68 -10.48 -6.43 16.40
CA VAL A 68 -9.38 -5.61 16.91
C VAL A 68 -9.84 -4.18 17.18
N GLN A 69 -9.62 -3.72 18.40
CA GLN A 69 -9.77 -2.33 18.80
C GLN A 69 -8.38 -1.74 19.08
N SER A 70 -7.78 -1.20 18.02
CA SER A 70 -6.39 -0.72 18.05
C SER A 70 -6.12 0.28 19.18
N GLU A 71 -7.10 1.13 19.53
CA GLU A 71 -7.01 2.05 20.66
C GLU A 71 -6.82 1.34 22.02
N LYS A 72 -7.42 0.16 22.21
CA LYS A 72 -7.25 -0.63 23.44
C LYS A 72 -5.94 -1.40 23.44
N LEU A 73 -5.65 -2.08 22.33
CA LEU A 73 -4.42 -2.84 22.15
C LEU A 73 -3.19 -1.95 22.37
N LEU A 74 -3.15 -0.82 21.69
CA LEU A 74 -1.99 0.07 21.67
C LEU A 74 -1.86 0.89 22.97
N ALA A 75 -2.93 1.11 23.74
CA ALA A 75 -2.87 1.83 25.02
C ALA A 75 -2.11 1.06 26.11
N SER A 76 -2.10 -0.27 26.04
CA SER A 76 -1.47 -1.13 27.05
C SER A 76 0.01 -1.37 26.76
N THR A 77 0.88 -0.99 27.69
CA THR A 77 2.35 -1.22 27.57
C THR A 77 2.68 -2.71 27.51
N SER A 78 1.99 -3.56 28.29
CA SER A 78 2.22 -5.00 28.27
C SER A 78 1.80 -5.64 26.95
N THR A 79 0.71 -5.14 26.36
CA THR A 79 0.21 -5.63 25.06
C THR A 79 1.16 -5.23 23.93
N ARG A 80 1.59 -3.96 23.89
CA ARG A 80 2.59 -3.51 22.91
C ARG A 80 3.88 -4.31 23.03
N LYS A 81 4.37 -4.52 24.27
CA LYS A 81 5.58 -5.32 24.49
C LYS A 81 5.42 -6.75 23.98
N LYS A 82 4.31 -7.42 24.28
CA LYS A 82 4.03 -8.78 23.82
C LYS A 82 4.03 -8.84 22.28
N LEU A 83 3.35 -7.89 21.61
CA LEU A 83 3.30 -7.81 20.17
C LEU A 83 4.71 -7.63 19.57
N ILE A 84 5.49 -6.70 20.11
CA ILE A 84 6.88 -6.45 19.69
C ILE A 84 7.76 -7.68 19.88
N ASP A 85 7.72 -8.32 21.05
CA ASP A 85 8.50 -9.53 21.33
C ASP A 85 8.15 -10.66 20.33
N SER A 86 6.87 -10.83 20.00
CA SER A 86 6.40 -11.84 19.04
C SER A 86 6.85 -11.53 17.62
N LEU A 87 6.75 -10.26 17.18
CA LEU A 87 7.23 -9.84 15.86
C LEU A 87 8.73 -10.05 15.72
N MET A 88 9.51 -9.67 16.74
CA MET A 88 10.96 -9.86 16.71
C MET A 88 11.38 -11.33 16.74
N ALA A 89 10.58 -12.20 17.37
CA ALA A 89 10.78 -13.64 17.30
C ALA A 89 10.51 -14.21 15.89
N ASP A 90 9.47 -13.72 15.21
CA ASP A 90 9.19 -14.10 13.82
C ASP A 90 10.24 -13.52 12.84
N VAL A 91 10.75 -12.31 13.07
CA VAL A 91 11.88 -11.75 12.31
C VAL A 91 13.08 -12.71 12.35
N GLU A 92 13.47 -13.17 13.54
CA GLU A 92 14.58 -14.12 13.67
C GLU A 92 14.28 -15.50 13.06
N LYS A 93 13.08 -16.00 13.31
CA LYS A 93 12.66 -17.32 12.86
C LYS A 93 12.63 -17.46 11.34
N TYR A 94 12.16 -16.41 10.65
CA TYR A 94 11.99 -16.43 9.20
C TYR A 94 13.09 -15.68 8.43
N ASP A 95 14.08 -15.11 9.14
CA ASP A 95 15.17 -14.33 8.52
C ASP A 95 14.64 -13.13 7.72
N LEU A 96 13.73 -12.35 8.33
CA LEU A 96 13.12 -11.19 7.69
C LEU A 96 14.08 -9.99 7.71
N ASP A 97 14.09 -9.22 6.62
CA ASP A 97 14.90 -8.00 6.48
C ASP A 97 14.20 -6.77 7.06
N GLY A 98 12.87 -6.80 7.18
CA GLY A 98 12.08 -5.67 7.66
C GLY A 98 10.70 -6.04 8.13
N LEU A 99 10.08 -5.07 8.77
CA LEU A 99 8.66 -5.05 9.15
C LEU A 99 7.99 -3.83 8.54
N ASN A 100 6.80 -4.02 7.98
CA ASN A 100 5.96 -2.95 7.45
C ASN A 100 4.66 -2.84 8.25
N MET A 101 4.39 -1.67 8.84
CA MET A 101 3.22 -1.44 9.69
C MET A 101 2.11 -0.76 8.88
N ASP A 102 1.04 -1.49 8.63
CA ASP A 102 -0.14 -1.02 7.89
C ASP A 102 -1.37 -0.94 8.81
N PHE A 103 -1.40 0.11 9.63
CA PHE A 103 -2.49 0.35 10.57
C PHE A 103 -3.43 1.42 10.01
N GLU A 104 -4.57 0.98 9.52
CA GLU A 104 -5.58 1.86 8.95
C GLU A 104 -6.80 2.05 9.86
N GLY A 105 -7.61 3.08 9.55
CA GLY A 105 -8.86 3.34 10.26
C GLY A 105 -8.72 3.60 11.75
N LEU A 106 -7.53 4.00 12.23
CA LEU A 106 -7.32 4.32 13.63
C LEU A 106 -8.21 5.48 14.03
N LYS A 107 -8.73 5.41 15.27
CA LYS A 107 -9.40 6.55 15.90
C LYS A 107 -8.38 7.53 16.47
N GLN A 108 -8.77 8.79 16.63
CA GLN A 108 -7.90 9.86 17.10
C GLN A 108 -7.23 9.53 18.44
N GLU A 109 -7.93 8.89 19.36
CA GLU A 109 -7.42 8.48 20.66
C GLU A 109 -6.32 7.41 20.56
N ALA A 110 -6.25 6.65 19.48
CA ALA A 110 -5.19 5.68 19.26
C ALA A 110 -3.87 6.33 18.82
N GLY A 111 -3.88 7.55 18.31
CA GLY A 111 -2.72 8.18 17.68
C GLY A 111 -1.48 8.22 18.55
N VAL A 112 -1.59 8.71 19.79
CA VAL A 112 -0.45 8.78 20.74
C VAL A 112 0.10 7.40 21.10
N HIS A 113 -0.76 6.39 21.12
CA HIS A 113 -0.39 5.02 21.45
C HIS A 113 0.25 4.32 20.25
N TYR A 114 -0.21 4.62 19.05
CA TYR A 114 0.39 4.13 17.82
C TYR A 114 1.82 4.66 17.64
N VAL A 115 2.00 5.96 17.83
CA VAL A 115 3.32 6.57 17.81
C VAL A 115 4.23 5.95 18.88
N GLN A 116 3.72 5.70 20.08
CA GLN A 116 4.48 5.04 21.13
C GLN A 116 4.85 3.60 20.78
N PHE A 117 3.94 2.84 20.14
CA PHE A 117 4.24 1.51 19.62
C PHE A 117 5.38 1.53 18.61
N LEU A 118 5.35 2.47 17.65
CA LEU A 118 6.41 2.62 16.65
C LEU A 118 7.76 2.98 17.27
N ARG A 119 7.77 3.86 18.28
CA ARG A 119 9.00 4.17 19.05
C ARG A 119 9.56 2.92 19.71
N GLU A 120 8.72 2.17 20.43
CA GLU A 120 9.12 0.94 21.12
C GLU A 120 9.61 -0.13 20.13
N LEU A 121 8.95 -0.33 18.99
CA LEU A 121 9.33 -1.29 17.95
C LEU A 121 10.63 -0.88 17.26
N SER A 122 10.85 0.42 17.01
CA SER A 122 12.05 0.91 16.32
C SER A 122 13.35 0.59 17.05
N ILE A 123 13.31 0.39 18.36
CA ILE A 123 14.51 0.08 19.16
C ILE A 123 15.08 -1.29 18.81
N PRO A 124 14.33 -2.42 18.98
CA PRO A 124 14.83 -3.72 18.63
C PRO A 124 15.10 -3.87 17.12
N CYS A 125 14.31 -3.20 16.24
CA CYS A 125 14.58 -3.18 14.81
C CYS A 125 15.99 -2.64 14.53
N ARG A 126 16.34 -1.46 15.06
CA ARG A 126 17.68 -0.88 14.89
C ARG A 126 18.79 -1.73 15.49
N GLN A 127 18.56 -2.31 16.67
CA GLN A 127 19.55 -3.18 17.33
C GLN A 127 19.90 -4.41 16.49
N LYS A 128 18.96 -4.90 15.69
CA LYS A 128 19.12 -6.08 14.83
C LYS A 128 19.40 -5.74 13.35
N GLY A 129 19.42 -4.46 12.98
CA GLY A 129 19.59 -4.03 11.59
C GLY A 129 18.37 -4.33 10.70
N ILE A 130 17.17 -4.41 11.30
CA ILE A 130 15.90 -4.68 10.61
C ILE A 130 15.24 -3.36 10.22
N VAL A 131 14.78 -3.27 8.98
CA VAL A 131 14.06 -2.11 8.46
C VAL A 131 12.68 -2.01 9.11
N LEU A 132 12.30 -0.81 9.54
CA LEU A 132 10.94 -0.47 9.94
C LEU A 132 10.34 0.50 8.93
N SER A 133 9.29 0.10 8.23
CA SER A 133 8.48 0.96 7.37
C SER A 133 7.06 1.09 7.89
N VAL A 134 6.40 2.20 7.56
CA VAL A 134 5.05 2.52 8.04
C VAL A 134 4.21 3.04 6.90
N ASP A 135 3.08 2.40 6.63
CA ASP A 135 2.12 2.82 5.61
C ASP A 135 1.18 3.90 6.15
N ASN A 136 0.88 4.86 5.33
CA ASN A 136 -0.03 5.95 5.64
C ASN A 136 -0.89 6.31 4.44
N THR A 137 -2.16 6.59 4.67
CA THR A 137 -2.98 7.31 3.70
C THR A 137 -2.43 8.71 3.45
N VAL A 138 -2.82 9.33 2.34
CA VAL A 138 -2.45 10.73 2.03
C VAL A 138 -2.78 11.64 3.21
N PRO A 139 -1.86 12.55 3.61
CA PRO A 139 -2.09 13.45 4.74
C PRO A 139 -3.30 14.35 4.55
N ALA A 140 -4.21 14.33 5.52
CA ALA A 140 -5.40 15.16 5.59
C ALA A 140 -5.63 15.65 7.02
N GLU A 141 -6.54 16.62 7.20
CA GLU A 141 -6.84 17.18 8.52
C GLU A 141 -7.31 16.12 9.51
N PHE A 142 -8.17 15.20 9.05
CA PHE A 142 -8.80 14.18 9.90
C PHE A 142 -7.83 13.07 10.36
N ASN A 143 -6.67 12.93 9.71
CA ASN A 143 -5.68 11.88 10.01
C ASN A 143 -4.34 12.41 10.54
N LYS A 144 -4.28 13.67 11.01
CA LYS A 144 -3.07 14.30 11.58
C LYS A 144 -2.54 13.57 12.81
N PHE A 145 -3.42 12.90 13.54
CA PHE A 145 -3.06 12.18 14.77
C PHE A 145 -2.16 10.96 14.53
N TYR A 146 -1.97 10.53 13.28
CA TYR A 146 -0.95 9.55 12.93
C TYR A 146 0.48 10.07 13.16
N ASP A 147 0.65 11.39 13.32
CA ASP A 147 1.93 12.06 13.60
C ASP A 147 3.09 11.60 12.71
N ARG A 148 2.93 11.83 11.41
CA ARG A 148 3.94 11.45 10.40
C ARG A 148 5.31 12.08 10.65
N LYS A 149 5.37 13.21 11.36
CA LYS A 149 6.64 13.81 11.77
C LYS A 149 7.41 12.90 12.70
N GLU A 150 6.74 12.35 13.71
CA GLU A 150 7.38 11.41 14.64
C GLU A 150 7.68 10.07 13.95
N GLN A 151 6.80 9.60 13.05
CA GLN A 151 7.10 8.42 12.23
C GLN A 151 8.38 8.62 11.42
N GLY A 152 8.59 9.79 10.80
CA GLY A 152 9.81 10.13 10.06
C GLY A 152 11.08 10.16 10.92
N ILE A 153 10.95 10.29 12.26
CA ILE A 153 12.08 10.21 13.20
C ILE A 153 12.41 8.74 13.53
N VAL A 154 11.39 7.92 13.80
CA VAL A 154 11.58 6.59 14.38
C VAL A 154 11.62 5.46 13.36
N ALA A 155 10.91 5.58 12.24
CA ALA A 155 10.94 4.63 11.13
C ALA A 155 12.09 4.91 10.16
N ASP A 156 12.48 3.88 9.41
CA ASP A 156 13.43 4.02 8.31
C ASP A 156 12.73 4.57 7.08
N TYR A 157 11.50 4.13 6.82
CA TYR A 157 10.67 4.61 5.71
C TYR A 157 9.24 4.89 6.14
N VAL A 158 8.64 5.89 5.48
CA VAL A 158 7.22 6.24 5.55
C VAL A 158 6.66 6.12 4.15
N VAL A 159 5.76 5.17 3.95
CA VAL A 159 5.08 4.93 2.69
C VAL A 159 3.81 5.80 2.65
N ILE A 160 3.62 6.52 1.55
CA ILE A 160 2.37 7.23 1.27
C ILE A 160 1.56 6.35 0.32
N MET A 161 0.41 5.86 0.74
CA MET A 161 -0.55 5.19 -0.13
C MET A 161 -1.20 6.22 -1.04
N GLY A 162 -0.59 6.51 -2.20
CA GLY A 162 -1.04 7.50 -3.18
C GLY A 162 -2.18 6.97 -4.05
N TYR A 163 -3.15 6.28 -3.43
CA TYR A 163 -4.30 5.67 -4.08
C TYR A 163 -5.52 5.67 -3.13
N ASP A 164 -6.63 5.09 -3.60
CA ASP A 164 -7.93 5.11 -2.93
C ASP A 164 -8.47 6.53 -2.69
N GLU A 165 -8.16 7.47 -3.61
CA GLU A 165 -8.79 8.80 -3.67
C GLU A 165 -10.31 8.66 -3.77
N HIS A 166 -10.77 7.77 -4.66
CA HIS A 166 -12.14 7.30 -4.74
C HIS A 166 -12.17 5.78 -4.53
N TYR A 167 -12.93 5.33 -3.56
CA TYR A 167 -12.96 3.94 -3.09
C TYR A 167 -14.39 3.39 -3.06
N ASN A 168 -14.52 2.07 -2.93
CA ASN A 168 -15.82 1.40 -2.89
C ASN A 168 -16.72 1.96 -1.77
N GLY A 169 -17.93 2.37 -2.15
CA GLY A 169 -18.88 3.03 -1.25
C GLY A 169 -18.81 4.55 -1.24
N GLY A 170 -17.84 5.15 -1.95
CA GLY A 170 -17.73 6.59 -2.18
C GLY A 170 -18.33 7.02 -3.53
N ALA A 171 -18.13 8.29 -3.88
CA ALA A 171 -18.49 8.84 -5.18
C ALA A 171 -17.58 8.30 -6.29
N PRO A 172 -18.09 8.16 -7.55
CA PRO A 172 -17.26 7.80 -8.69
C PRO A 172 -16.09 8.77 -8.91
N GLY A 173 -14.95 8.23 -9.32
CA GLY A 173 -13.77 9.03 -9.63
C GLY A 173 -12.52 8.18 -9.81
N SER A 174 -11.39 8.85 -10.03
CA SER A 174 -10.06 8.25 -10.14
C SER A 174 -9.65 7.60 -8.83
N VAL A 175 -8.98 6.44 -8.90
CA VAL A 175 -8.33 5.81 -7.74
C VAL A 175 -7.13 6.62 -7.27
N ALA A 176 -6.42 7.28 -8.20
CA ALA A 176 -5.17 8.00 -7.92
C ALA A 176 -4.93 9.08 -8.98
N SER A 177 -5.63 10.20 -8.90
CA SER A 177 -5.36 11.32 -9.80
C SER A 177 -3.97 11.93 -9.55
N LEU A 178 -3.38 12.52 -10.59
CA LEU A 178 -2.05 13.14 -10.48
C LEU A 178 -2.02 14.26 -9.43
N GLY A 179 -3.12 15.01 -9.30
CA GLY A 179 -3.27 16.06 -8.28
C GLY A 179 -3.24 15.48 -6.86
N TYR A 180 -4.01 14.43 -6.63
CA TYR A 180 -4.06 13.73 -5.34
C TYR A 180 -2.68 13.18 -4.92
N VAL A 181 -1.98 12.55 -5.84
CA VAL A 181 -0.62 12.02 -5.58
C VAL A 181 0.36 13.14 -5.28
N ARG A 182 0.32 14.24 -6.06
CA ARG A 182 1.18 15.42 -5.82
C ARG A 182 0.94 16.01 -4.44
N ASP A 183 -0.31 16.27 -4.07
CA ASP A 183 -0.67 16.81 -2.76
C ASP A 183 -0.22 15.88 -1.63
N GLY A 184 -0.34 14.57 -1.83
CA GLY A 184 0.15 13.54 -0.91
C GLY A 184 1.65 13.66 -0.66
N ILE A 185 2.45 13.77 -1.71
CA ILE A 185 3.90 13.97 -1.63
C ILE A 185 4.22 15.29 -0.93
N GLU A 186 3.69 16.41 -1.43
CA GLU A 186 3.99 17.75 -0.90
C GLU A 186 3.63 17.88 0.59
N ASN A 187 2.48 17.34 1.00
CA ASN A 187 2.05 17.40 2.40
C ASN A 187 2.89 16.49 3.30
N THR A 188 3.34 15.34 2.80
CA THR A 188 4.23 14.45 3.56
C THR A 188 5.63 15.06 3.73
N LEU A 189 6.17 15.66 2.69
CA LEU A 189 7.51 16.28 2.72
C LEU A 189 7.61 17.49 3.67
N LYS A 190 6.50 18.07 4.11
CA LYS A 190 6.47 19.07 5.19
C LYS A 190 6.80 18.46 6.56
N LEU A 191 6.70 17.13 6.72
CA LEU A 191 6.77 16.42 7.98
C LEU A 191 7.89 15.37 8.02
N VAL A 192 8.19 14.74 6.89
CA VAL A 192 9.10 13.60 6.75
C VAL A 192 10.25 13.96 5.78
N PRO A 193 11.51 13.66 6.11
CA PRO A 193 12.63 13.81 5.17
C PRO A 193 12.41 12.99 3.90
N ARG A 194 12.70 13.56 2.72
CA ARG A 194 12.45 12.96 1.41
C ARG A 194 13.11 11.59 1.21
N GLU A 195 14.30 11.43 1.75
CA GLU A 195 15.07 10.20 1.72
C GLU A 195 14.47 9.04 2.53
N LYS A 196 13.36 9.30 3.23
CA LYS A 196 12.56 8.31 3.96
C LYS A 196 11.17 8.09 3.37
N VAL A 197 10.77 8.89 2.39
CA VAL A 197 9.43 8.81 1.81
C VAL A 197 9.42 7.85 0.62
N ILE A 198 8.51 6.87 0.66
CA ILE A 198 8.22 5.96 -0.45
C ILE A 198 6.82 6.28 -0.97
N LEU A 199 6.67 6.45 -2.28
CA LEU A 199 5.38 6.65 -2.91
C LEU A 199 4.73 5.30 -3.25
N GLY A 200 3.58 4.99 -2.65
CA GLY A 200 2.72 3.90 -3.07
C GLY A 200 1.88 4.29 -4.28
N VAL A 201 1.90 3.48 -5.33
CA VAL A 201 1.07 3.64 -6.54
C VAL A 201 0.21 2.40 -6.77
N PRO A 202 -1.01 2.54 -7.33
CA PRO A 202 -1.88 1.40 -7.57
C PRO A 202 -1.53 0.68 -8.88
N PHE A 203 -1.70 -0.64 -8.91
CA PHE A 203 -1.75 -1.46 -10.12
C PHE A 203 -3.17 -1.85 -10.49
N SER A 204 -4.13 -1.06 -10.04
CA SER A 204 -5.54 -1.30 -10.30
C SER A 204 -6.29 0.01 -10.54
N THR A 205 -7.40 -0.12 -11.22
CA THR A 205 -8.40 0.93 -11.41
C THR A 205 -9.75 0.47 -10.90
N ARG A 206 -10.79 1.32 -11.01
CA ARG A 206 -12.17 0.96 -10.71
C ARG A 206 -13.08 1.23 -11.89
N VAL A 207 -13.91 0.25 -12.21
CA VAL A 207 -15.09 0.45 -13.04
C VAL A 207 -16.26 0.77 -12.11
N TRP A 208 -16.77 1.96 -12.26
CA TRP A 208 -17.94 2.45 -11.53
C TRP A 208 -19.20 2.18 -12.33
N THR A 209 -20.28 1.84 -11.65
CA THR A 209 -21.61 1.69 -12.23
C THR A 209 -22.57 2.55 -11.43
N GLU A 210 -23.13 3.56 -12.07
CA GLU A 210 -24.12 4.46 -11.50
C GLU A 210 -25.48 4.22 -12.17
N THR A 211 -26.49 3.96 -11.35
CA THR A 211 -27.87 3.70 -11.79
C THR A 211 -28.85 4.37 -10.82
N ASP A 212 -30.15 4.29 -11.10
CA ASP A 212 -31.20 4.74 -10.16
C ASP A 212 -31.15 4.00 -8.81
N GLU A 213 -30.54 2.83 -8.76
CA GLU A 213 -30.35 2.05 -7.52
C GLU A 213 -29.14 2.51 -6.68
N GLY A 214 -28.31 3.40 -7.20
CA GLY A 214 -27.13 3.93 -6.57
C GLY A 214 -25.82 3.62 -7.30
N VAL A 215 -24.70 3.78 -6.60
CA VAL A 215 -23.36 3.62 -7.12
C VAL A 215 -22.72 2.32 -6.62
N LYS A 216 -22.15 1.55 -7.53
CA LYS A 216 -21.35 0.34 -7.24
C LYS A 216 -20.01 0.46 -7.96
N SER A 217 -18.99 -0.21 -7.46
CA SER A 217 -17.69 -0.29 -8.16
C SER A 217 -17.03 -1.65 -8.04
N SER A 218 -16.22 -1.97 -9.04
CA SER A 218 -15.35 -3.16 -9.05
C SER A 218 -13.93 -2.73 -9.33
N ALA A 219 -12.97 -3.17 -8.51
CA ALA A 219 -11.56 -3.00 -8.79
C ALA A 219 -11.10 -4.03 -9.82
N LEU A 220 -10.33 -3.58 -10.81
CA LEU A 220 -9.72 -4.42 -11.85
C LEU A 220 -8.22 -4.12 -11.87
N GLY A 221 -7.38 -5.15 -12.05
CA GLY A 221 -5.98 -4.96 -12.39
C GLY A 221 -5.80 -4.27 -13.74
N ILE A 222 -4.61 -3.76 -14.04
CA ILE A 222 -4.35 -3.00 -15.29
C ILE A 222 -4.68 -3.85 -16.53
N GLU A 223 -4.15 -5.08 -16.61
CA GLU A 223 -4.42 -6.00 -17.73
C GLU A 223 -5.93 -6.31 -17.86
N GLU A 224 -6.59 -6.56 -16.74
CA GLU A 224 -8.03 -6.87 -16.70
C GLU A 224 -8.89 -5.67 -17.11
N ALA A 225 -8.50 -4.45 -16.72
CA ALA A 225 -9.18 -3.22 -17.11
C ALA A 225 -9.02 -2.92 -18.61
N LYS A 226 -7.82 -3.12 -19.19
CA LYS A 226 -7.58 -3.00 -20.64
C LYS A 226 -8.47 -4.00 -21.41
N ALA A 227 -8.54 -5.25 -20.96
CA ALA A 227 -9.42 -6.26 -21.56
C ALA A 227 -10.91 -5.89 -21.46
N TRP A 228 -11.33 -5.33 -20.32
CA TRP A 228 -12.70 -4.85 -20.12
C TRP A 228 -13.06 -3.72 -21.09
N ILE A 229 -12.15 -2.75 -21.29
CA ILE A 229 -12.32 -1.63 -22.23
C ILE A 229 -12.47 -2.13 -23.66
N GLU A 230 -11.59 -3.03 -24.09
CA GLU A 230 -11.62 -3.62 -25.42
C GLU A 230 -12.93 -4.40 -25.65
N ALA A 231 -13.30 -5.27 -24.73
CA ALA A 231 -14.51 -6.11 -24.83
C ALA A 231 -15.80 -5.29 -24.89
N ASN A 232 -15.84 -4.12 -24.28
CA ASN A 232 -17.01 -3.24 -24.26
C ASN A 232 -16.89 -2.08 -25.27
N GLN A 233 -15.80 -2.00 -26.06
CA GLN A 233 -15.55 -0.96 -27.06
C GLN A 233 -15.68 0.46 -26.46
N VAL A 234 -15.11 0.66 -25.26
CA VAL A 234 -15.15 1.95 -24.56
C VAL A 234 -14.13 2.91 -25.18
N ASP A 235 -14.61 4.04 -25.68
CA ASP A 235 -13.76 5.12 -26.15
C ASP A 235 -13.07 5.82 -24.96
N LEU A 236 -11.76 5.91 -24.99
CA LEU A 236 -10.95 6.58 -23.99
C LEU A 236 -10.49 7.95 -24.48
N TYR A 237 -10.50 8.95 -23.58
CA TYR A 237 -9.93 10.26 -23.84
C TYR A 237 -9.10 10.74 -22.67
N TRP A 238 -7.97 11.40 -22.98
CA TRP A 238 -7.03 11.86 -21.97
C TRP A 238 -7.56 13.03 -21.17
N GLN A 239 -7.64 12.88 -19.87
CA GLN A 239 -7.95 13.96 -18.91
C GLN A 239 -6.66 14.53 -18.32
N LYS A 240 -6.15 15.61 -18.93
CA LYS A 240 -4.86 16.22 -18.58
C LYS A 240 -4.74 16.57 -17.09
N GLU A 241 -5.79 17.08 -16.49
CA GLU A 241 -5.80 17.50 -15.07
C GLU A 241 -5.64 16.32 -14.11
N LEU A 242 -6.18 15.16 -14.49
CA LEU A 242 -6.09 13.94 -13.70
C LEU A 242 -4.86 13.09 -14.04
N GLY A 243 -4.25 13.34 -15.22
CA GLY A 243 -3.14 12.54 -15.74
C GLY A 243 -3.55 11.10 -16.04
N GLN A 244 -4.78 10.92 -16.55
CA GLN A 244 -5.36 9.60 -16.80
C GLN A 244 -6.28 9.62 -18.02
N TYR A 245 -6.45 8.45 -18.64
CA TYR A 245 -7.52 8.23 -19.60
C TYR A 245 -8.84 7.99 -18.87
N TYR A 246 -9.91 8.53 -19.40
CA TYR A 246 -11.28 8.35 -18.92
C TYR A 246 -12.14 7.77 -20.02
N GLY A 247 -13.09 6.90 -19.67
CA GLY A 247 -14.10 6.37 -20.58
C GLY A 247 -15.43 6.12 -19.90
N GLU A 248 -16.47 6.14 -20.74
CA GLU A 248 -17.86 5.92 -20.34
C GLU A 248 -18.50 4.83 -21.18
N LEU A 249 -19.34 4.02 -20.56
CA LEU A 249 -20.22 3.06 -21.21
C LEU A 249 -21.66 3.29 -20.79
N PRO A 250 -22.51 3.85 -21.66
CA PRO A 250 -23.93 4.02 -21.37
C PRO A 250 -24.62 2.66 -21.19
N LEU A 251 -25.54 2.60 -20.21
CA LEU A 251 -26.41 1.48 -19.94
C LEU A 251 -27.86 1.89 -20.18
N GLU A 252 -28.78 0.94 -20.25
CA GLU A 252 -30.22 1.24 -20.37
C GLU A 252 -30.72 2.10 -19.18
N ASN A 253 -30.23 1.82 -17.96
CA ASN A 253 -30.65 2.47 -16.73
C ASN A 253 -29.47 3.10 -15.97
N GLY A 254 -28.49 3.68 -16.66
CA GLY A 254 -27.34 4.28 -16.01
C GLY A 254 -26.09 4.38 -16.86
N ILE A 255 -24.94 4.40 -16.21
CA ILE A 255 -23.66 4.57 -16.88
C ILE A 255 -22.57 3.79 -16.15
N LYS A 256 -21.61 3.24 -16.90
CA LYS A 256 -20.32 2.83 -16.31
C LYS A 256 -19.26 3.86 -16.66
N MET A 257 -18.34 4.08 -15.72
CA MET A 257 -17.25 5.04 -15.85
C MET A 257 -15.94 4.36 -15.40
N VAL A 258 -14.84 4.72 -16.05
CA VAL A 258 -13.50 4.25 -15.68
C VAL A 258 -12.48 5.36 -15.85
N TRP A 259 -11.60 5.52 -14.88
CA TRP A 259 -10.36 6.31 -14.96
C TRP A 259 -9.23 5.32 -14.93
N MET A 260 -8.51 5.19 -16.06
CA MET A 260 -7.49 4.15 -16.22
C MET A 260 -6.23 4.45 -15.42
N GLU A 261 -5.79 3.44 -14.69
CA GLU A 261 -4.40 3.33 -14.30
C GLU A 261 -3.67 2.52 -15.36
N ASP A 262 -2.66 3.10 -15.97
CA ASP A 262 -1.89 2.54 -17.08
C ASP A 262 -0.44 3.05 -17.05
N GLU A 263 0.35 2.67 -18.05
CA GLU A 263 1.75 3.08 -18.17
C GLU A 263 1.92 4.60 -18.26
N GLU A 264 1.00 5.34 -18.89
CA GLU A 264 1.10 6.80 -19.01
C GLU A 264 0.82 7.50 -17.69
N SER A 265 -0.21 7.06 -16.96
CA SER A 265 -0.53 7.60 -15.63
C SER A 265 0.55 7.23 -14.61
N LEU A 266 1.09 6.01 -14.68
CA LEU A 266 2.20 5.57 -13.83
C LEU A 266 3.47 6.39 -14.10
N LYS A 267 3.85 6.65 -15.37
CA LYS A 267 5.00 7.51 -15.71
C LYS A 267 4.92 8.88 -15.06
N LEU A 268 3.73 9.50 -15.06
CA LEU A 268 3.54 10.80 -14.44
C LEU A 268 3.76 10.75 -12.92
N LYS A 269 3.25 9.71 -12.25
CA LYS A 269 3.45 9.50 -10.81
C LYS A 269 4.92 9.20 -10.47
N MET A 270 5.59 8.41 -11.32
CA MET A 270 7.03 8.15 -11.20
C MET A 270 7.87 9.42 -11.35
N ASN A 271 7.48 10.32 -12.28
CA ASN A 271 8.15 11.61 -12.42
C ASN A 271 7.99 12.46 -11.16
N LEU A 272 6.79 12.49 -10.54
CA LEU A 272 6.62 13.19 -9.25
C LEU A 272 7.55 12.62 -8.16
N ALA A 273 7.70 11.29 -8.08
CA ALA A 273 8.60 10.69 -7.11
C ALA A 273 10.07 11.07 -7.37
N ARG A 274 10.53 11.05 -8.63
CA ARG A 274 11.88 11.43 -9.02
C ARG A 274 12.16 12.93 -8.81
N GLU A 275 11.24 13.80 -9.23
CA GLU A 275 11.36 15.27 -9.09
C GLU A 275 11.46 15.72 -7.62
N ASN A 276 10.92 14.92 -6.71
CA ASN A 276 10.97 15.16 -5.26
C ASN A 276 12.10 14.41 -4.55
N ASP A 277 12.96 13.68 -5.28
CA ASP A 277 14.05 12.86 -4.72
C ASP A 277 13.57 11.92 -3.60
N LEU A 278 12.43 11.22 -3.81
CA LEU A 278 11.92 10.28 -2.85
C LEU A 278 12.81 9.04 -2.74
N ALA A 279 12.74 8.34 -1.60
CA ALA A 279 13.51 7.12 -1.34
C ALA A 279 13.19 5.99 -2.32
N GLY A 280 11.98 5.95 -2.85
CA GLY A 280 11.55 4.93 -3.79
C GLY A 280 10.05 4.96 -4.04
N VAL A 281 9.59 3.88 -4.66
CA VAL A 281 8.17 3.62 -4.92
C VAL A 281 7.77 2.24 -4.46
N ALA A 282 6.53 2.09 -4.07
CA ALA A 282 5.89 0.81 -3.78
C ALA A 282 4.65 0.65 -4.66
N CYS A 283 4.32 -0.59 -5.00
CA CYS A 283 3.21 -0.86 -5.91
C CYS A 283 2.16 -1.76 -5.23
N TRP A 284 0.93 -1.35 -5.23
CA TRP A 284 -0.19 -2.13 -4.72
C TRP A 284 -1.10 -2.57 -5.88
N LYS A 285 -1.14 -3.83 -6.22
CA LYS A 285 -0.31 -4.91 -5.68
C LYS A 285 0.22 -5.78 -6.81
N LEU A 286 1.33 -6.44 -6.53
CA LEU A 286 1.96 -7.39 -7.43
C LEU A 286 0.95 -8.45 -7.92
N GLY A 287 0.90 -8.68 -9.23
CA GLY A 287 -0.03 -9.58 -9.91
C GLY A 287 -1.27 -8.90 -10.48
N LEU A 288 -1.38 -7.56 -10.37
CA LEU A 288 -2.43 -6.74 -11.00
C LEU A 288 -1.91 -5.86 -12.16
N GLU A 289 -0.61 -5.82 -12.32
CA GLU A 289 0.09 -5.08 -13.38
C GLU A 289 0.08 -5.83 -14.71
N ASP A 290 0.42 -5.11 -15.77
CA ASP A 290 0.85 -5.65 -17.05
C ASP A 290 2.36 -5.40 -17.29
N GLU A 291 2.89 -5.80 -18.44
CA GLU A 291 4.32 -5.63 -18.75
C GLU A 291 4.71 -4.15 -18.95
N GLU A 292 3.81 -3.34 -19.49
CA GLU A 292 4.03 -1.91 -19.73
C GLU A 292 4.16 -1.13 -18.43
N ALA A 293 3.44 -1.53 -17.37
CA ALA A 293 3.54 -0.93 -16.05
C ALA A 293 4.98 -0.98 -15.50
N TRP A 294 5.69 -2.11 -15.67
CA TRP A 294 7.08 -2.23 -15.24
C TRP A 294 8.04 -1.35 -16.03
N THR A 295 7.75 -1.08 -17.31
CA THR A 295 8.52 -0.15 -18.12
C THR A 295 8.33 1.30 -17.63
N ALA A 296 7.13 1.64 -17.17
CA ALA A 296 6.83 2.96 -16.60
C ALA A 296 7.51 3.18 -15.23
N ILE A 297 7.53 2.14 -14.39
CA ILE A 297 8.07 2.21 -13.03
C ILE A 297 9.59 2.31 -13.02
N GLY A 298 10.32 1.67 -13.96
CA GLY A 298 11.78 1.60 -14.04
C GLY A 298 12.50 2.62 -13.16
N TRP A 299 12.97 2.16 -11.99
CA TRP A 299 13.75 2.96 -11.04
C TRP A 299 15.20 2.50 -11.20
N ASP A 300 15.99 3.24 -12.02
CA ASP A 300 17.42 3.02 -12.22
C ASP A 300 18.24 3.71 -11.13
#